data_c076fb07fb557bb080f4191ac7b612a4
#
_entry.id   c076fb07fb557bb080f4191ac7b612a4
#
_cell.length_a   1.000
_cell.length_b   1.000
_cell.length_c   1.000
_cell.angle_alpha   90.00
_cell.angle_beta   90.00
_cell.angle_gamma   90.00
#
_symmetry.space_group_name_H-M   'P 1'
#
loop_
_entity.id
_entity.type
_entity.pdbx_description
1 polymer ?
#
loop_
_entity_poly.entity_id
_entity_poly.type
_entity_poly.pdbx_seq_one_letter_code
_entity_poly.pdbx_strand_id
1 'polypeptide(L)'
;DLEKGDLWKHNLVVAMLAKKIALMKKQRGLADVVFTGGIIHDVGKTILALFVANTFKEILETVQTRQIDFCVAEREVMGFDHQEIGEKILEKWQFPEVLRMIVRHHHDPDQAPEPHKLTVSIVHVANTIALMAGVGIGADGLYHELSESAVKAAGLTPEELEQIYANVPETLKQAQAML
;
A
#
# COMPACT_ATOMS: atom_id res chain seq x y z
N ASP A 1 -14.57 -5.34 12.31
CA ASP A 1 -14.37 -6.75 11.85
C ASP A 1 -13.76 -6.69 10.44
N LEU A 2 -12.54 -7.22 10.30
CA LEU A 2 -11.95 -7.49 8.98
C LEU A 2 -12.78 -8.60 8.35
N GLU A 3 -13.57 -8.28 7.33
CA GLU A 3 -14.18 -9.32 6.54
C GLU A 3 -13.09 -10.14 5.83
N LYS A 4 -13.26 -11.47 5.84
CA LYS A 4 -12.34 -12.34 5.11
C LYS A 4 -12.30 -11.91 3.63
N GLY A 5 -11.15 -11.44 3.17
CA GLY A 5 -10.93 -11.02 1.79
C GLY A 5 -10.79 -9.53 1.55
N ASP A 6 -11.03 -8.66 2.55
CA ASP A 6 -10.91 -7.21 2.34
C ASP A 6 -9.47 -6.77 2.07
N LEU A 7 -8.50 -7.33 2.79
CA LEU A 7 -7.08 -7.10 2.51
C LEU A 7 -6.69 -7.55 1.09
N TRP A 8 -7.22 -8.71 0.66
CA TRP A 8 -6.95 -9.22 -0.69
C TRP A 8 -7.55 -8.33 -1.78
N LYS A 9 -8.78 -7.86 -1.60
CA LYS A 9 -9.43 -6.89 -2.50
C LYS A 9 -8.62 -5.60 -2.58
N HIS A 10 -8.22 -5.07 -1.42
CA HIS A 10 -7.39 -3.87 -1.34
C HIS A 10 -6.10 -4.05 -2.14
N ASN A 11 -5.33 -5.08 -1.86
CA ASN A 11 -4.06 -5.36 -2.52
C ASN A 11 -4.23 -5.49 -4.04
N LEU A 12 -5.29 -6.14 -4.51
CA LEU A 12 -5.55 -6.29 -5.93
C LEU A 12 -5.92 -4.96 -6.59
N VAL A 13 -6.73 -4.12 -5.94
CA VAL A 13 -7.04 -2.78 -6.43
C VAL A 13 -5.79 -1.92 -6.49
N VAL A 14 -4.96 -1.92 -5.45
CA VAL A 14 -3.67 -1.20 -5.44
C VAL A 14 -2.77 -1.66 -6.59
N ALA A 15 -2.65 -2.97 -6.81
CA ALA A 15 -1.85 -3.53 -7.91
C ALA A 15 -2.34 -3.06 -9.29
N MET A 16 -3.66 -3.09 -9.51
CA MET A 16 -4.27 -2.64 -10.77
C MET A 16 -4.08 -1.14 -10.99
N LEU A 17 -4.25 -0.31 -9.96
CA LEU A 17 -4.02 1.13 -10.02
C LEU A 17 -2.52 1.43 -10.26
N ALA A 18 -1.60 0.78 -9.57
CA ALA A 18 -0.17 0.95 -9.75
C ALA A 18 0.26 0.61 -11.19
N LYS A 19 -0.22 -0.51 -11.72
CA LYS A 19 0.00 -0.87 -13.13
C LYS A 19 -0.55 0.17 -14.09
N LYS A 20 -1.75 0.68 -13.84
CA LYS A 20 -2.38 1.73 -14.65
C LYS A 20 -1.56 3.02 -14.64
N ILE A 21 -1.07 3.45 -13.48
CA ILE A 21 -0.17 4.61 -13.34
C ILE A 21 1.10 4.40 -14.17
N ALA A 22 1.77 3.26 -14.03
CA ALA A 22 2.98 2.97 -14.79
C ALA A 22 2.75 3.01 -16.31
N LEU A 23 1.65 2.45 -16.80
CA LEU A 23 1.29 2.47 -18.22
C LEU A 23 0.95 3.88 -18.71
N MET A 24 0.20 4.65 -17.93
CA MET A 24 -0.13 6.06 -18.20
C MET A 24 1.12 6.91 -18.36
N LYS A 25 2.12 6.68 -17.50
CA LYS A 25 3.43 7.39 -17.54
C LYS A 25 4.44 6.75 -18.49
N LYS A 26 4.00 5.83 -19.36
CA LYS A 26 4.84 5.12 -20.35
C LYS A 26 5.98 4.30 -19.75
N GLN A 27 5.89 3.94 -18.48
CA GLN A 27 6.83 3.11 -17.74
C GLN A 27 6.50 1.62 -17.90
N ARG A 28 6.37 1.15 -19.14
CA ARG A 28 5.94 -0.23 -19.47
C ARG A 28 6.82 -1.29 -18.82
N GLY A 29 8.13 -1.05 -18.71
CA GLY A 29 9.08 -1.96 -18.08
C GLY A 29 8.87 -2.14 -16.57
N LEU A 30 8.18 -1.19 -15.92
CA LEU A 30 7.86 -1.25 -14.49
C LEU A 30 6.45 -1.77 -14.19
N ALA A 31 5.59 -1.88 -15.20
CA ALA A 31 4.16 -2.17 -15.01
C ALA A 31 3.90 -3.47 -14.24
N ASP A 32 4.63 -4.54 -14.55
CA ASP A 32 4.47 -5.82 -13.85
C ASP A 32 5.18 -5.84 -12.48
N VAL A 33 6.26 -5.08 -12.32
CA VAL A 33 6.95 -4.92 -11.03
C VAL A 33 6.04 -4.21 -10.03
N VAL A 34 5.45 -3.06 -10.40
CA VAL A 34 4.56 -2.31 -9.51
C VAL A 34 3.23 -3.04 -9.28
N PHE A 35 2.74 -3.83 -10.24
CA PHE A 35 1.60 -4.71 -10.04
C PHE A 35 1.91 -5.75 -8.97
N THR A 36 3.03 -6.48 -9.11
CA THR A 36 3.45 -7.47 -8.12
C THR A 36 3.67 -6.80 -6.76
N GLY A 37 4.36 -5.65 -6.73
CA GLY A 37 4.54 -4.85 -5.52
C GLY A 37 3.21 -4.49 -4.86
N GLY A 38 2.22 -4.06 -5.64
CA GLY A 38 0.88 -3.75 -5.14
C GLY A 38 0.15 -4.96 -4.55
N ILE A 39 0.34 -6.17 -5.11
CA ILE A 39 -0.24 -7.40 -4.52
C ILE A 39 0.35 -7.72 -3.15
N ILE A 40 1.64 -7.47 -2.95
CA ILE A 40 2.35 -7.91 -1.75
C ILE A 40 2.73 -6.80 -0.78
N HIS A 41 2.41 -5.51 -1.08
CA HIS A 41 2.86 -4.38 -0.25
C HIS A 41 2.50 -4.54 1.23
N ASP A 42 1.34 -5.09 1.50
CA ASP A 42 0.78 -5.34 2.83
C ASP A 42 0.99 -6.78 3.35
N VAL A 43 1.95 -7.54 2.78
CA VAL A 43 2.21 -8.91 3.22
C VAL A 43 2.51 -9.01 4.72
N GLY A 44 3.12 -7.99 5.30
CA GLY A 44 3.37 -7.90 6.74
C GLY A 44 2.08 -7.93 7.57
N LYS A 45 1.01 -7.27 7.13
CA LYS A 45 -0.30 -7.32 7.81
C LYS A 45 -0.88 -8.73 7.84
N THR A 46 -0.72 -9.48 6.74
CA THR A 46 -1.14 -10.88 6.69
C THR A 46 -0.41 -11.73 7.73
N ILE A 47 0.89 -11.52 7.87
CA ILE A 47 1.71 -12.23 8.86
C ILE A 47 1.33 -11.83 10.29
N LEU A 48 1.21 -10.52 10.54
CA LEU A 48 0.81 -10.02 11.86
C LEU A 48 -0.56 -10.54 12.28
N ALA A 49 -1.53 -10.60 11.36
CA ALA A 49 -2.86 -11.14 11.65
C ALA A 49 -2.84 -12.61 12.11
N LEU A 50 -1.87 -13.41 11.66
CA LEU A 50 -1.73 -14.81 12.07
C LEU A 50 -1.16 -14.97 13.48
N PHE A 51 -0.32 -14.04 13.95
CA PHE A 51 0.45 -14.19 15.18
C PHE A 51 -0.03 -13.28 16.32
N VAL A 52 -0.72 -12.19 16.03
CA VAL A 52 -1.02 -11.13 17.00
C VAL A 52 -2.48 -10.63 16.93
N ALA A 53 -3.44 -11.53 16.77
CA ALA A 53 -4.86 -11.17 16.62
C ALA A 53 -5.40 -10.25 17.75
N ASN A 54 -4.95 -10.45 19.00
CA ASN A 54 -5.33 -9.60 20.13
C ASN A 54 -4.70 -8.21 20.06
N THR A 55 -3.47 -8.12 19.57
CA THR A 55 -2.70 -6.87 19.41
C THR A 55 -3.29 -5.99 18.30
N PHE A 56 -3.89 -6.60 17.28
CA PHE A 56 -4.55 -5.86 16.21
C PHE A 56 -5.69 -4.96 16.73
N LYS A 57 -6.46 -5.46 17.71
CA LYS A 57 -7.51 -4.66 18.34
C LYS A 57 -6.94 -3.46 19.09
N GLU A 58 -5.84 -3.65 19.81
CA GLU A 58 -5.14 -2.58 20.53
C GLU A 58 -4.58 -1.52 19.57
N ILE A 59 -4.03 -1.95 18.40
CA ILE A 59 -3.58 -1.04 17.35
C ILE A 59 -4.75 -0.19 16.83
N LEU A 60 -5.90 -0.81 16.50
CA LEU A 60 -7.08 -0.08 16.03
C LEU A 60 -7.60 0.92 17.07
N GLU A 61 -7.67 0.53 18.35
CA GLU A 61 -8.06 1.41 19.44
C GLU A 61 -7.08 2.60 19.56
N THR A 62 -5.78 2.35 19.41
CA THR A 62 -4.74 3.37 19.43
C THR A 62 -4.89 4.36 18.27
N VAL A 63 -5.09 3.87 17.03
CA VAL A 63 -5.35 4.72 15.85
C VAL A 63 -6.55 5.63 16.09
N GLN A 64 -7.67 5.07 16.55
CA GLN A 64 -8.91 5.83 16.74
C GLN A 64 -8.84 6.85 17.89
N THR A 65 -8.26 6.46 19.03
CA THR A 65 -8.21 7.33 20.21
C THR A 65 -7.18 8.43 20.10
N ARG A 66 -6.05 8.16 19.43
CA ARG A 66 -4.94 9.11 19.29
C ARG A 66 -4.91 9.82 17.95
N GLN A 67 -5.75 9.42 16.98
CA GLN A 67 -5.82 9.99 15.64
C GLN A 67 -4.45 10.00 14.94
N ILE A 68 -3.74 8.88 14.99
CA ILE A 68 -2.41 8.68 14.39
C ILE A 68 -2.46 7.67 13.26
N ASP A 69 -1.47 7.73 12.38
CA ASP A 69 -1.29 6.78 11.29
C ASP A 69 -1.14 5.34 11.82
N PHE A 70 -1.58 4.36 11.03
CA PHE A 70 -1.60 2.95 11.42
C PHE A 70 -0.21 2.40 11.70
N CYS A 71 0.80 2.76 10.88
CA CYS A 71 2.20 2.34 11.11
C CYS A 71 2.77 2.92 12.40
N VAL A 72 2.37 4.14 12.77
CA VAL A 72 2.78 4.76 14.05
C VAL A 72 2.18 3.96 15.21
N ALA A 73 0.90 3.62 15.13
CA ALA A 73 0.23 2.81 16.15
C ALA A 73 0.85 1.41 16.27
N GLU A 74 1.18 0.75 15.14
CA GLU A 74 1.89 -0.54 15.13
C GLU A 74 3.22 -0.45 15.88
N ARG A 75 4.04 0.57 15.58
CA ARG A 75 5.34 0.77 16.26
C ARG A 75 5.19 1.06 17.75
N GLU A 76 4.17 1.80 18.16
CA GLU A 76 3.92 2.07 19.58
C GLU A 76 3.51 0.82 20.34
N VAL A 77 2.66 -0.02 19.75
CA VAL A 77 2.12 -1.22 20.41
C VAL A 77 3.08 -2.39 20.35
N MET A 78 3.76 -2.58 19.22
CA MET A 78 4.61 -3.77 18.96
C MET A 78 6.11 -3.49 18.92
N GLY A 79 6.52 -2.23 18.78
CA GLY A 79 7.93 -1.86 18.57
C GLY A 79 8.40 -1.94 17.12
N PHE A 80 7.56 -2.36 16.18
CA PHE A 80 7.82 -2.44 14.73
C PHE A 80 6.50 -2.33 13.94
N ASP A 81 6.57 -2.10 12.64
CA ASP A 81 5.40 -2.03 11.77
C ASP A 81 5.36 -3.19 10.75
N HIS A 82 4.22 -3.28 10.03
CA HIS A 82 4.01 -4.31 9.00
C HIS A 82 4.99 -4.18 7.82
N GLN A 83 5.50 -2.97 7.51
CA GLN A 83 6.48 -2.76 6.45
C GLN A 83 7.81 -3.45 6.81
N GLU A 84 8.25 -3.28 8.06
CA GLU A 84 9.49 -3.91 8.56
C GLU A 84 9.41 -5.43 8.54
N ILE A 85 8.30 -5.98 9.02
CA ILE A 85 8.10 -7.44 9.01
C ILE A 85 7.97 -7.95 7.59
N GLY A 86 7.23 -7.26 6.72
CA GLY A 86 7.08 -7.63 5.32
C GLY A 86 8.42 -7.67 4.59
N GLU A 87 9.25 -6.64 4.76
CA GLU A 87 10.60 -6.61 4.17
C GLU A 87 11.46 -7.80 4.62
N LYS A 88 11.55 -8.04 5.93
CA LYS A 88 12.36 -9.14 6.50
C LYS A 88 11.92 -10.51 5.98
N ILE A 89 10.63 -10.72 5.80
CA ILE A 89 10.10 -11.97 5.27
C ILE A 89 10.46 -12.12 3.80
N LEU A 90 10.28 -11.07 3.00
CA LEU A 90 10.64 -11.10 1.58
C LEU A 90 12.15 -11.27 1.39
N GLU A 91 12.97 -10.69 2.27
CA GLU A 91 14.42 -10.92 2.29
C GLU A 91 14.75 -12.38 2.55
N LYS A 92 14.16 -12.99 3.58
CA LYS A 92 14.32 -14.43 3.89
C LYS A 92 13.89 -15.33 2.74
N TRP A 93 12.86 -14.92 1.98
CA TRP A 93 12.39 -15.64 0.80
C TRP A 93 13.14 -15.28 -0.49
N GLN A 94 14.18 -14.47 -0.38
CA GLN A 94 15.02 -14.05 -1.49
C GLN A 94 14.28 -13.36 -2.64
N PHE A 95 13.27 -12.56 -2.29
CA PHE A 95 12.59 -11.72 -3.27
C PHE A 95 13.52 -10.63 -3.83
N PRO A 96 13.31 -10.19 -5.08
CA PRO A 96 14.05 -9.08 -5.67
C PRO A 96 14.01 -7.83 -4.79
N GLU A 97 15.13 -7.10 -4.73
CA GLU A 97 15.28 -5.91 -3.88
C GLU A 97 14.18 -4.87 -4.14
N VAL A 98 13.83 -4.63 -5.41
CA VAL A 98 12.78 -3.68 -5.78
C VAL A 98 11.43 -3.99 -5.09
N LEU A 99 11.06 -5.26 -4.96
CA LEU A 99 9.83 -5.66 -4.28
C LEU A 99 9.94 -5.48 -2.77
N ARG A 100 11.09 -5.77 -2.20
CA ARG A 100 11.37 -5.53 -0.77
C ARG A 100 11.29 -4.04 -0.44
N MET A 101 11.85 -3.18 -1.30
CA MET A 101 11.80 -1.71 -1.11
C MET A 101 10.39 -1.16 -1.26
N ILE A 102 9.56 -1.69 -2.17
CA ILE A 102 8.15 -1.36 -2.24
C ILE A 102 7.46 -1.68 -0.91
N VAL A 103 7.61 -2.90 -0.41
CA VAL A 103 7.00 -3.32 0.86
C VAL A 103 7.51 -2.47 2.04
N ARG A 104 8.81 -2.15 2.07
CA ARG A 104 9.43 -1.41 3.18
C ARG A 104 9.02 0.06 3.24
N HIS A 105 8.74 0.69 2.09
CA HIS A 105 8.62 2.14 2.00
C HIS A 105 7.30 2.64 1.40
N HIS A 106 6.28 1.77 1.20
CA HIS A 106 5.04 2.20 0.56
C HIS A 106 4.23 3.23 1.37
N HIS A 107 4.45 3.37 2.68
CA HIS A 107 3.90 4.46 3.49
C HIS A 107 4.83 5.66 3.60
N ASP A 108 6.15 5.48 3.44
CA ASP A 108 7.14 6.55 3.51
C ASP A 108 8.08 6.52 2.26
N PRO A 109 7.56 6.94 1.09
CA PRO A 109 8.30 6.86 -0.17
C PRO A 109 9.55 7.73 -0.21
N ASP A 110 9.66 8.74 0.65
CA ASP A 110 10.83 9.60 0.74
C ASP A 110 12.07 8.90 1.30
N GLN A 111 11.88 7.87 2.10
CA GLN A 111 12.94 7.03 2.64
C GLN A 111 13.41 5.93 1.65
N ALA A 112 12.73 5.78 0.52
CA ALA A 112 13.13 4.78 -0.47
C ALA A 112 14.47 5.16 -1.13
N PRO A 113 15.39 4.18 -1.33
CA PRO A 113 16.63 4.40 -2.08
C PRO A 113 16.35 4.86 -3.51
N GLU A 114 17.20 5.76 -4.04
CA GLU A 114 17.02 6.37 -5.38
C GLU A 114 16.70 5.37 -6.51
N PRO A 115 17.35 4.19 -6.64
CA PRO A 115 17.03 3.24 -7.71
C PRO A 115 15.57 2.72 -7.67
N HIS A 116 14.92 2.79 -6.50
CA HIS A 116 13.59 2.23 -6.26
C HIS A 116 12.52 3.30 -6.00
N LYS A 117 12.90 4.56 -5.90
CA LYS A 117 12.00 5.68 -5.52
C LYS A 117 10.78 5.78 -6.43
N LEU A 118 10.97 5.63 -7.74
CA LEU A 118 9.86 5.67 -8.70
C LEU A 118 8.85 4.51 -8.48
N THR A 119 9.33 3.29 -8.32
CA THR A 119 8.45 2.11 -8.12
C THR A 119 7.70 2.19 -6.79
N VAL A 120 8.37 2.61 -5.72
CA VAL A 120 7.78 2.84 -4.40
C VAL A 120 6.73 3.95 -4.48
N SER A 121 7.06 5.08 -5.12
CA SER A 121 6.15 6.22 -5.27
C SER A 121 4.88 5.86 -6.04
N ILE A 122 4.98 5.07 -7.12
CA ILE A 122 3.81 4.60 -7.87
C ILE A 122 2.89 3.75 -6.98
N VAL A 123 3.45 2.82 -6.20
CA VAL A 123 2.64 1.97 -5.31
C VAL A 123 2.08 2.78 -4.15
N HIS A 124 2.83 3.72 -3.57
CA HIS A 124 2.33 4.66 -2.55
C HIS A 124 1.10 5.42 -3.04
N VAL A 125 1.19 6.07 -4.21
CA VAL A 125 0.07 6.84 -4.78
C VAL A 125 -1.13 5.93 -5.02
N ALA A 126 -0.93 4.73 -5.57
CA ALA A 126 -2.00 3.77 -5.80
C ALA A 126 -2.69 3.33 -4.51
N ASN A 127 -1.89 3.04 -3.46
CA ASN A 127 -2.36 2.66 -2.13
C ASN A 127 -3.18 3.80 -1.50
N THR A 128 -2.63 5.00 -1.46
CA THR A 128 -3.30 6.16 -0.86
C THR A 128 -4.62 6.47 -1.57
N ILE A 129 -4.65 6.45 -2.91
CA ILE A 129 -5.89 6.65 -3.67
C ILE A 129 -6.93 5.56 -3.36
N ALA A 130 -6.53 4.29 -3.25
CA ALA A 130 -7.44 3.20 -2.87
C ALA A 130 -8.02 3.44 -1.46
N LEU A 131 -7.19 3.80 -0.49
CA LEU A 131 -7.61 4.11 0.88
C LEU A 131 -8.57 5.30 0.94
N MET A 132 -8.26 6.41 0.25
CA MET A 132 -9.12 7.59 0.14
C MET A 132 -10.49 7.29 -0.48
N ALA A 133 -10.55 6.31 -1.38
CA ALA A 133 -11.80 5.85 -2.00
C ALA A 133 -12.55 4.80 -1.14
N GLY A 134 -12.08 4.52 0.09
CA GLY A 134 -12.71 3.56 0.99
C GLY A 134 -12.43 2.10 0.65
N VAL A 135 -11.45 1.82 -0.21
CA VAL A 135 -10.98 0.46 -0.50
C VAL A 135 -9.81 0.15 0.43
N GLY A 136 -10.12 -0.33 1.63
CA GLY A 136 -9.12 -0.61 2.67
C GLY A 136 -9.70 -1.48 3.76
N ILE A 137 -8.91 -1.73 4.80
CA ILE A 137 -9.28 -2.55 5.94
C ILE A 137 -9.72 -1.72 7.17
N GLY A 138 -10.52 -0.67 6.93
CA GLY A 138 -11.11 0.13 8.00
C GLY A 138 -10.24 1.31 8.44
N ALA A 139 -9.60 1.27 9.61
CA ALA A 139 -8.86 2.41 10.18
C ALA A 139 -7.56 2.78 9.46
N ASP A 140 -7.05 1.94 8.57
CA ASP A 140 -5.79 2.13 7.81
C ASP A 140 -5.75 3.44 7.02
N GLY A 141 -6.89 3.86 6.47
CA GLY A 141 -6.96 5.05 5.62
C GLY A 141 -7.27 6.35 6.34
N LEU A 142 -7.58 6.32 7.63
CA LEU A 142 -8.13 7.49 8.33
C LEU A 142 -7.13 8.65 8.47
N TYR A 143 -5.85 8.37 8.58
CA TYR A 143 -4.81 9.37 8.84
C TYR A 143 -3.61 9.22 7.89
N HIS A 144 -3.83 8.58 6.74
CA HIS A 144 -2.78 8.39 5.74
C HIS A 144 -2.81 9.53 4.72
N GLU A 145 -1.67 10.21 4.56
CA GLU A 145 -1.54 11.36 3.66
C GLU A 145 -0.87 10.98 2.34
N LEU A 146 -1.34 11.58 1.25
CA LEU A 146 -0.70 11.46 -0.05
C LEU A 146 0.57 12.30 -0.10
N SER A 147 1.72 11.66 -0.30
CA SER A 147 3.00 12.34 -0.41
C SER A 147 3.10 13.15 -1.72
N GLU A 148 3.28 14.47 -1.61
CA GLU A 148 3.53 15.35 -2.76
C GLU A 148 4.79 14.95 -3.52
N SER A 149 5.83 14.54 -2.81
CA SER A 149 7.09 14.07 -3.42
C SER A 149 6.89 12.80 -4.23
N ALA A 150 6.05 11.86 -3.75
CA ALA A 150 5.70 10.65 -4.49
C ALA A 150 4.88 10.96 -5.75
N VAL A 151 3.93 11.87 -5.66
CA VAL A 151 3.17 12.35 -6.84
C VAL A 151 4.11 12.94 -7.88
N LYS A 152 5.05 13.78 -7.45
CA LYS A 152 6.07 14.39 -8.31
C LYS A 152 7.02 13.34 -8.91
N ALA A 153 7.48 12.38 -8.10
CA ALA A 153 8.36 11.31 -8.57
C ALA A 153 7.66 10.39 -9.59
N ALA A 154 6.36 10.10 -9.38
CA ALA A 154 5.54 9.38 -10.34
C ALA A 154 5.20 10.22 -11.59
N GLY A 155 5.47 11.53 -11.58
CA GLY A 155 5.21 12.46 -12.67
C GLY A 155 3.72 12.70 -12.93
N LEU A 156 2.88 12.60 -11.91
CA LEU A 156 1.43 12.73 -12.03
C LEU A 156 0.99 14.20 -11.92
N THR A 157 0.02 14.59 -12.74
CA THR A 157 -0.66 15.89 -12.62
C THR A 157 -1.92 15.78 -11.73
N PRO A 158 -2.46 16.90 -11.22
CA PRO A 158 -3.73 16.89 -10.48
C PRO A 158 -4.86 16.24 -11.26
N GLU A 159 -4.99 16.52 -12.56
CA GLU A 159 -6.03 15.97 -13.43
C GLU A 159 -5.88 14.44 -13.58
N GLU A 160 -4.63 13.95 -13.68
CA GLU A 160 -4.36 12.52 -13.74
C GLU A 160 -4.72 11.84 -12.41
N LEU A 161 -4.45 12.48 -11.26
CA LEU A 161 -4.85 11.97 -9.95
C LEU A 161 -6.38 11.87 -9.83
N GLU A 162 -7.11 12.92 -10.24
CA GLU A 162 -8.57 12.91 -10.27
C GLU A 162 -9.11 11.79 -11.17
N GLN A 163 -8.49 11.60 -12.34
CA GLN A 163 -8.87 10.52 -13.26
C GLN A 163 -8.62 9.13 -12.66
N ILE A 164 -7.52 8.94 -11.94
CA ILE A 164 -7.19 7.67 -11.27
C ILE A 164 -8.21 7.42 -10.16
N TYR A 165 -8.50 8.42 -9.32
CA TYR A 165 -9.47 8.35 -8.24
C TYR A 165 -10.87 8.00 -8.77
N ALA A 166 -11.35 8.71 -9.81
CA ALA A 166 -12.65 8.45 -10.44
C ALA A 166 -12.78 7.03 -11.02
N ASN A 167 -11.66 6.38 -11.33
CA ASN A 167 -11.64 5.01 -11.85
C ASN A 167 -11.63 3.91 -10.75
N VAL A 168 -11.51 4.27 -9.47
CA VAL A 168 -11.44 3.27 -8.39
C VAL A 168 -12.68 2.37 -8.34
N PRO A 169 -13.93 2.86 -8.48
CA PRO A 169 -15.10 2.00 -8.44
C PRO A 169 -15.11 0.92 -9.55
N GLU A 170 -14.69 1.28 -10.76
CA GLU A 170 -14.59 0.31 -11.86
C GLU A 170 -13.45 -0.69 -11.62
N THR A 171 -12.29 -0.23 -11.11
CA THR A 171 -11.18 -1.09 -10.74
C THR A 171 -11.58 -2.08 -9.63
N LEU A 172 -12.33 -1.62 -8.63
CA LEU A 172 -12.85 -2.47 -7.56
C LEU A 172 -13.79 -3.55 -8.10
N LYS A 173 -14.69 -3.18 -9.02
CA LYS A 173 -15.60 -4.14 -9.68
C LYS A 173 -14.82 -5.20 -10.46
N GLN A 174 -13.77 -4.80 -11.19
CA GLN A 174 -12.90 -5.73 -11.91
C GLN A 174 -12.15 -6.66 -10.94
N ALA A 175 -11.60 -6.11 -9.84
CA ALA A 175 -10.95 -6.90 -8.81
C ALA A 175 -11.89 -7.94 -8.19
N GLN A 176 -13.14 -7.54 -7.89
CA GLN A 176 -14.15 -8.44 -7.34
C GLN A 176 -14.53 -9.58 -8.31
N ALA A 177 -14.49 -9.33 -9.61
CA ALA A 177 -14.75 -10.36 -10.62
C ALA A 177 -13.60 -11.38 -10.78
N MET A 178 -12.42 -11.09 -10.21
CA MET A 178 -11.24 -11.98 -10.24
C MET A 178 -11.11 -12.84 -8.97
N LEU A 179 -11.93 -12.58 -7.95
CA LEU A 179 -11.98 -13.31 -6.67
C LEU A 179 -13.06 -14.37 -6.64
#